data_9668d90cb033d11cabf467ca15cee57e
#
_entry.id   9668d90cb033d11cabf467ca15cee57e
#
_cell.length_a   1.000
_cell.length_b   1.000
_cell.length_c   1.000
_cell.angle_alpha   90.00
_cell.angle_beta   90.00
_cell.angle_gamma   90.00
#
_symmetry.space_group_name_H-M   'P 1'
#
loop_
_entity.id
_entity.type
_entity.pdbx_description
1 polymer ?
#
loop_
_entity_poly.entity_id
_entity_poly.type
_entity_poly.pdbx_seq_one_letter_code
_entity_poly.pdbx_strand_id
1 'polypeptide(L)'
;PRRTASPDINTEDFLAAVDYLSMRDDVDAGRIAIIGICGWGGIALNAAAQDPRIKATAAITMYDMSRVSGNGYFDADDSEEKRYSARKAWAEARTADLKNRTFTMAGGVVDPLPENAPQFVKDYHAYYKTPRGYHKRSGNSNDGWRTTGCQAYANSRFLYYINEIRSAVLIVHGEK
;
A
#
# COMPACT_ATOMS: atom_id res chain seq x y z
N PRO A 1 9.94 5.90 10.18
CA PRO A 1 8.89 6.03 11.20
C PRO A 1 7.94 4.85 11.15
N ARG A 2 7.74 4.18 12.29
CA ARG A 2 6.87 3.00 12.35
C ARG A 2 5.43 3.38 12.05
N ARG A 3 4.73 2.51 11.30
CA ARG A 3 3.32 2.67 10.92
C ARG A 3 3.02 3.92 10.09
N THR A 4 4.01 4.41 9.35
CA THR A 4 3.79 5.42 8.32
C THR A 4 3.87 4.73 6.97
N ALA A 5 2.84 4.91 6.16
CA ALA A 5 2.83 4.50 4.77
C ALA A 5 2.77 5.76 3.90
N SER A 6 3.64 5.84 2.91
CA SER A 6 3.57 6.86 1.86
C SER A 6 4.22 6.30 0.59
N PRO A 7 3.85 6.79 -0.60
CA PRO A 7 4.37 6.26 -1.86
C PRO A 7 5.89 6.27 -1.95
N ASP A 8 6.51 7.37 -1.51
CA ASP A 8 7.96 7.58 -1.50
C ASP A 8 8.67 6.68 -0.49
N ILE A 9 8.24 6.68 0.79
CA ILE A 9 8.85 5.85 1.84
C ILE A 9 8.74 4.35 1.48
N ASN A 10 7.58 3.91 1.00
CA ASN A 10 7.40 2.49 0.70
C ASN A 10 8.15 2.06 -0.57
N THR A 11 8.32 2.97 -1.53
CA THR A 11 9.19 2.71 -2.69
C THR A 11 10.65 2.65 -2.25
N GLU A 12 11.10 3.58 -1.40
CA GLU A 12 12.45 3.59 -0.84
C GLU A 12 12.79 2.32 -0.06
N ASP A 13 11.84 1.74 0.68
CA ASP A 13 12.04 0.46 1.36
C ASP A 13 12.45 -0.67 0.37
N PHE A 14 11.87 -0.68 -0.85
CA PHE A 14 12.26 -1.62 -1.90
C PHE A 14 13.63 -1.28 -2.52
N LEU A 15 13.90 0.00 -2.77
CA LEU A 15 15.19 0.43 -3.32
C LEU A 15 16.33 0.12 -2.34
N ALA A 16 16.14 0.38 -1.05
CA ALA A 16 17.09 0.03 0.00
C ALA A 16 17.31 -1.49 0.11
N ALA A 17 16.26 -2.31 -0.13
CA ALA A 17 16.41 -3.75 -0.19
C ALA A 17 17.27 -4.18 -1.40
N VAL A 18 17.13 -3.51 -2.55
CA VAL A 18 17.99 -3.74 -3.73
C VAL A 18 19.44 -3.35 -3.43
N ASP A 19 19.66 -2.21 -2.76
CA ASP A 19 21.01 -1.80 -2.32
C ASP A 19 21.64 -2.87 -1.43
N TYR A 20 20.90 -3.32 -0.43
CA TYR A 20 21.39 -4.36 0.49
C TYR A 20 21.73 -5.66 -0.25
N LEU A 21 20.84 -6.13 -1.14
CA LEU A 21 21.09 -7.36 -1.91
C LEU A 21 22.28 -7.22 -2.86
N SER A 22 22.45 -6.03 -3.46
CA SER A 22 23.57 -5.77 -4.39
C SER A 22 24.94 -5.79 -3.74
N MET A 23 25.01 -5.62 -2.40
CA MET A 23 26.27 -5.65 -1.64
C MET A 23 26.62 -7.04 -1.08
N ARG A 24 25.76 -8.03 -1.25
CA ARG A 24 25.97 -9.37 -0.68
C ARG A 24 26.77 -10.24 -1.62
N ASP A 25 27.76 -10.95 -1.09
CA ASP A 25 28.60 -11.88 -1.84
C ASP A 25 27.86 -13.15 -2.30
N ASP A 26 26.74 -13.49 -1.64
CA ASP A 26 25.91 -14.67 -1.95
C ASP A 26 24.73 -14.35 -2.88
N VAL A 27 24.64 -13.12 -3.40
CA VAL A 27 23.59 -12.66 -4.31
C VAL A 27 24.18 -12.22 -5.64
N ASP A 28 23.61 -12.70 -6.73
CA ASP A 28 23.92 -12.18 -8.06
C ASP A 28 23.19 -10.85 -8.28
N ALA A 29 23.90 -9.73 -8.13
CA ALA A 29 23.36 -8.37 -8.31
C ALA A 29 22.79 -8.11 -9.72
N GLY A 30 23.17 -8.91 -10.72
CA GLY A 30 22.62 -8.88 -12.07
C GLY A 30 21.25 -9.55 -12.23
N ARG A 31 20.75 -10.26 -11.19
CA ARG A 31 19.51 -11.06 -11.25
C ARG A 31 18.56 -10.81 -10.08
N ILE A 32 18.49 -9.60 -9.59
CA ILE A 32 17.54 -9.21 -8.54
C ILE A 32 16.13 -9.11 -9.13
N ALA A 33 15.19 -9.78 -8.50
CA ALA A 33 13.76 -9.72 -8.82
C ALA A 33 12.95 -9.26 -7.60
N ILE A 34 11.76 -8.72 -7.85
CA ILE A 34 10.84 -8.23 -6.82
C ILE A 34 9.46 -8.87 -6.99
N ILE A 35 8.83 -9.24 -5.88
CA ILE A 35 7.44 -9.68 -5.84
C ILE A 35 6.66 -8.73 -4.94
N GLY A 36 5.66 -8.06 -5.50
CA GLY A 36 4.72 -7.23 -4.75
C GLY A 36 3.34 -7.86 -4.72
N ILE A 37 2.73 -7.92 -3.54
CA ILE A 37 1.41 -8.54 -3.34
C ILE A 37 0.44 -7.48 -2.83
N CYS A 38 -0.80 -7.47 -3.36
CA CYS A 38 -1.85 -6.54 -2.96
C CYS A 38 -1.43 -5.08 -3.23
N GLY A 39 -1.62 -4.14 -2.33
CA GLY A 39 -1.16 -2.75 -2.50
C GLY A 39 0.35 -2.62 -2.77
N TRP A 40 1.16 -3.54 -2.25
CA TRP A 40 2.61 -3.57 -2.51
C TRP A 40 2.96 -4.03 -3.94
N GLY A 41 2.02 -4.62 -4.68
CA GLY A 41 2.22 -4.89 -6.11
C GLY A 41 2.43 -3.61 -6.92
N GLY A 42 1.65 -2.56 -6.63
CA GLY A 42 1.85 -1.24 -7.23
C GLY A 42 3.17 -0.59 -6.80
N ILE A 43 3.57 -0.73 -5.53
CA ILE A 43 4.86 -0.22 -5.05
C ILE A 43 6.03 -0.93 -5.73
N ALA A 44 5.95 -2.25 -5.94
CA ALA A 44 6.96 -3.01 -6.66
C ALA A 44 7.13 -2.54 -8.11
N LEU A 45 6.02 -2.26 -8.80
CA LEU A 45 6.05 -1.67 -10.15
C LEU A 45 6.69 -0.28 -10.14
N ASN A 46 6.33 0.57 -9.17
CA ASN A 46 6.93 1.90 -9.04
C ASN A 46 8.45 1.82 -8.75
N ALA A 47 8.89 0.88 -7.92
CA ALA A 47 10.31 0.64 -7.67
C ALA A 47 11.03 0.17 -8.95
N ALA A 48 10.43 -0.76 -9.71
CA ALA A 48 11.00 -1.23 -10.97
C ALA A 48 11.08 -0.15 -12.05
N ALA A 49 10.16 0.82 -12.03
CA ALA A 49 10.22 1.98 -12.93
C ALA A 49 11.36 2.95 -12.56
N GLN A 50 11.81 2.95 -11.31
CA GLN A 50 12.86 3.84 -10.81
C GLN A 50 14.24 3.18 -10.78
N ASP A 51 14.32 1.86 -10.61
CA ASP A 51 15.58 1.15 -10.42
C ASP A 51 15.80 0.06 -11.48
N PRO A 52 16.65 0.32 -12.49
CA PRO A 52 16.99 -0.64 -13.54
C PRO A 52 17.75 -1.90 -13.05
N ARG A 53 18.20 -1.93 -11.80
CA ARG A 53 18.81 -3.13 -11.18
C ARG A 53 17.75 -4.21 -10.92
N ILE A 54 16.47 -3.86 -10.85
CA ILE A 54 15.37 -4.82 -10.76
C ILE A 54 15.14 -5.45 -12.14
N LYS A 55 15.49 -6.73 -12.28
CA LYS A 55 15.48 -7.44 -13.57
C LYS A 55 14.18 -8.17 -13.86
N ALA A 56 13.35 -8.39 -12.84
CA ALA A 56 12.01 -8.94 -13.01
C ALA A 56 11.10 -8.47 -11.87
N THR A 57 9.82 -8.23 -12.19
CA THR A 57 8.81 -7.82 -11.21
C THR A 57 7.57 -8.67 -11.38
N ALA A 58 7.07 -9.26 -10.27
CA ALA A 58 5.75 -9.87 -10.23
C ALA A 58 4.82 -9.02 -9.35
N ALA A 59 3.73 -8.54 -9.93
CA ALA A 59 2.67 -7.83 -9.22
C ALA A 59 1.44 -8.73 -9.11
N ILE A 60 1.12 -9.17 -7.90
CA ILE A 60 0.11 -10.21 -7.64
C ILE A 60 -1.08 -9.56 -6.93
N THR A 61 -2.29 -9.69 -7.49
CA THR A 61 -3.53 -9.12 -6.94
C THR A 61 -3.40 -7.65 -6.57
N MET A 62 -2.65 -6.90 -7.39
CA MET A 62 -2.32 -5.51 -7.11
C MET A 62 -3.50 -4.58 -7.35
N TYR A 63 -3.50 -3.47 -6.66
CA TYR A 63 -4.33 -2.29 -6.97
C TYR A 63 -3.52 -1.00 -6.80
N ASP A 64 -3.97 0.05 -7.45
CA ASP A 64 -3.37 1.38 -7.30
C ASP A 64 -3.83 2.00 -5.97
N MET A 65 -2.94 2.00 -4.98
CA MET A 65 -3.21 2.57 -3.66
C MET A 65 -3.51 4.08 -3.72
N SER A 66 -2.96 4.80 -4.70
CA SER A 66 -3.24 6.23 -4.86
C SER A 66 -4.68 6.46 -5.37
N ARG A 67 -5.11 5.66 -6.33
CA ARG A 67 -6.48 5.70 -6.85
C ARG A 67 -7.49 5.33 -5.77
N VAL A 68 -7.27 4.24 -5.06
CA VAL A 68 -8.18 3.82 -3.97
C VAL A 68 -8.22 4.86 -2.85
N SER A 69 -7.09 5.45 -2.49
CA SER A 69 -7.05 6.49 -1.45
C SER A 69 -7.74 7.79 -1.86
N GLY A 70 -7.73 8.11 -3.16
CA GLY A 70 -8.37 9.33 -3.70
C GLY A 70 -9.83 9.15 -4.09
N ASN A 71 -10.18 7.97 -4.61
CA ASN A 71 -11.46 7.73 -5.26
C ASN A 71 -12.32 6.65 -4.56
N GLY A 72 -11.79 6.01 -3.52
CA GLY A 72 -12.46 4.88 -2.87
C GLY A 72 -12.37 3.58 -3.68
N TYR A 73 -12.88 2.50 -3.11
CA TYR A 73 -12.99 1.22 -3.82
C TYR A 73 -13.96 1.35 -4.99
N PHE A 74 -13.58 0.83 -6.15
CA PHE A 74 -14.36 0.90 -7.39
C PHE A 74 -14.69 2.33 -7.84
N ASP A 75 -13.89 3.31 -7.42
CA ASP A 75 -14.10 4.74 -7.66
C ASP A 75 -15.43 5.28 -7.10
N ALA A 76 -15.99 4.64 -6.07
CA ALA A 76 -17.28 5.00 -5.48
C ALA A 76 -17.29 6.40 -4.84
N ASP A 77 -16.12 6.93 -4.55
CA ASP A 77 -15.90 8.24 -3.92
C ASP A 77 -15.22 9.25 -4.86
N ASP A 78 -15.25 8.99 -6.18
CA ASP A 78 -14.62 9.86 -7.17
C ASP A 78 -15.47 11.13 -7.42
N SER A 79 -15.42 12.05 -6.47
CA SER A 79 -15.93 13.41 -6.62
C SER A 79 -15.05 14.41 -5.88
N GLU A 80 -15.09 15.66 -6.32
CA GLU A 80 -14.35 16.74 -5.66
C GLU A 80 -14.80 16.94 -4.22
N GLU A 81 -16.10 16.89 -3.97
CA GLU A 81 -16.71 17.07 -2.65
C GLU A 81 -16.24 15.99 -1.66
N LYS A 82 -16.23 14.72 -2.09
CA LYS A 82 -15.78 13.61 -1.25
C LYS A 82 -14.29 13.70 -0.97
N ARG A 83 -13.47 14.02 -1.98
CA ARG A 83 -12.04 14.24 -1.78
C ARG A 83 -11.76 15.45 -0.88
N TYR A 84 -12.52 16.53 -1.00
CA TYR A 84 -12.38 17.68 -0.12
C TYR A 84 -12.74 17.33 1.33
N SER A 85 -13.85 16.62 1.54
CA SER A 85 -14.29 16.15 2.86
C SER A 85 -13.24 15.26 3.51
N ALA A 86 -12.63 14.33 2.76
CA ALA A 86 -11.56 13.50 3.24
C ALA A 86 -10.33 14.34 3.65
N ARG A 87 -9.90 15.29 2.80
CA ARG A 87 -8.77 16.20 3.12
C ARG A 87 -9.03 17.02 4.38
N LYS A 88 -10.27 17.51 4.56
CA LYS A 88 -10.67 18.24 5.76
C LYS A 88 -10.55 17.36 7.00
N ALA A 89 -11.11 16.15 6.97
CA ALA A 89 -11.04 15.20 8.08
C ALA A 89 -9.58 14.85 8.45
N TRP A 90 -8.71 14.63 7.46
CA TRP A 90 -7.29 14.37 7.71
C TRP A 90 -6.57 15.58 8.32
N ALA A 91 -6.88 16.79 7.88
CA ALA A 91 -6.30 18.03 8.44
C ALA A 91 -6.73 18.23 9.90
N GLU A 92 -7.99 17.98 10.20
CA GLU A 92 -8.54 18.04 11.57
C GLU A 92 -7.88 16.97 12.46
N ALA A 93 -7.76 15.74 11.99
CA ALA A 93 -7.07 14.66 12.70
C ALA A 93 -5.61 15.00 13.00
N ARG A 94 -4.87 15.59 12.04
CA ARG A 94 -3.48 16.06 12.27
C ARG A 94 -3.40 17.11 13.38
N THR A 95 -4.33 18.06 13.41
CA THR A 95 -4.39 19.09 14.44
C THR A 95 -4.69 18.49 15.81
N ALA A 96 -5.65 17.56 15.88
CA ALA A 96 -6.01 16.86 17.10
C ALA A 96 -4.84 16.00 17.62
N ASP A 97 -4.19 15.24 16.74
CA ASP A 97 -3.04 14.43 17.07
C ASP A 97 -1.90 15.26 17.67
N LEU A 98 -1.61 16.43 17.08
CA LEU A 98 -0.56 17.31 17.60
C LEU A 98 -0.90 17.84 19.00
N LYS A 99 -2.15 18.29 19.21
CA LYS A 99 -2.63 18.81 20.49
C LYS A 99 -2.58 17.74 21.59
N ASN A 100 -2.98 16.52 21.25
CA ASN A 100 -3.13 15.42 22.20
C ASN A 100 -1.87 14.55 22.30
N ARG A 101 -0.84 14.80 21.49
CA ARG A 101 0.37 13.96 21.36
C ARG A 101 0.03 12.50 21.03
N THR A 102 -0.94 12.30 20.15
CA THR A 102 -1.43 11.01 19.69
C THR A 102 -1.14 10.80 18.20
N PHE A 103 -1.53 9.64 17.69
CA PHE A 103 -1.51 9.35 16.24
C PHE A 103 -2.81 8.62 15.88
N THR A 104 -3.63 9.27 15.08
CA THR A 104 -4.84 8.64 14.54
C THR A 104 -4.45 7.55 13.55
N MET A 105 -4.96 6.34 13.78
CA MET A 105 -4.74 5.20 12.90
C MET A 105 -5.87 5.09 11.89
N ALA A 106 -5.52 4.70 10.65
CA ALA A 106 -6.49 4.53 9.57
C ALA A 106 -7.39 3.28 9.77
N GLY A 107 -7.03 2.42 10.74
CA GLY A 107 -7.65 1.12 10.93
C GLY A 107 -7.02 0.05 10.04
N GLY A 108 -7.16 -1.19 10.47
CA GLY A 108 -6.77 -2.37 9.70
C GLY A 108 -8.01 -3.03 9.06
N VAL A 109 -8.01 -4.34 9.06
CA VAL A 109 -9.22 -5.10 8.72
C VAL A 109 -10.25 -4.89 9.83
N VAL A 110 -11.46 -4.50 9.44
CA VAL A 110 -12.54 -4.14 10.37
C VAL A 110 -12.89 -5.31 11.32
N ASP A 111 -13.03 -4.99 12.61
CA ASP A 111 -13.44 -5.93 13.65
C ASP A 111 -14.09 -5.15 14.81
N PRO A 112 -15.34 -5.44 15.21
CA PRO A 112 -16.21 -6.53 14.71
C PRO A 112 -16.67 -6.31 13.26
N LEU A 113 -16.95 -7.43 12.57
CA LEU A 113 -17.42 -7.41 11.19
C LEU A 113 -18.85 -6.81 11.12
N PRO A 114 -19.09 -5.74 10.34
CA PRO A 114 -20.42 -5.21 10.14
C PRO A 114 -21.34 -6.23 9.45
N GLU A 115 -22.61 -6.26 9.84
CA GLU A 115 -23.61 -7.19 9.30
C GLU A 115 -23.74 -7.09 7.77
N ASN A 116 -23.77 -5.87 7.26
CA ASN A 116 -23.90 -5.56 5.84
C ASN A 116 -22.55 -5.35 5.12
N ALA A 117 -21.46 -5.91 5.64
CA ALA A 117 -20.16 -5.77 5.03
C ALA A 117 -20.13 -6.35 3.61
N PRO A 118 -19.47 -5.70 2.64
CA PRO A 118 -19.21 -6.26 1.32
C PRO A 118 -18.46 -7.60 1.41
N GLN A 119 -18.64 -8.47 0.40
CA GLN A 119 -18.06 -9.81 0.43
C GLN A 119 -16.53 -9.79 0.63
N PHE A 120 -15.80 -8.94 -0.06
CA PHE A 120 -14.34 -8.84 0.11
C PHE A 120 -13.92 -8.46 1.55
N VAL A 121 -14.72 -7.65 2.25
CA VAL A 121 -14.48 -7.31 3.66
C VAL A 121 -14.69 -8.51 4.55
N LYS A 122 -15.74 -9.32 4.27
CA LYS A 122 -15.99 -10.59 4.97
C LYS A 122 -14.83 -11.58 4.77
N ASP A 123 -14.32 -11.67 3.55
CA ASP A 123 -13.20 -12.57 3.21
C ASP A 123 -11.90 -12.12 3.91
N TYR A 124 -11.62 -10.82 3.97
CA TYR A 124 -10.48 -10.28 4.70
C TYR A 124 -10.60 -10.54 6.19
N HIS A 125 -11.78 -10.32 6.79
CA HIS A 125 -12.03 -10.63 8.19
C HIS A 125 -11.83 -12.12 8.48
N ALA A 126 -12.43 -13.01 7.66
CA ALA A 126 -12.33 -14.45 7.79
C ALA A 126 -10.88 -14.98 7.68
N TYR A 127 -10.00 -14.24 7.03
CA TYR A 127 -8.57 -14.55 6.96
C TYR A 127 -7.80 -13.89 8.10
N TYR A 128 -7.78 -12.57 8.15
CA TYR A 128 -6.87 -11.80 9.01
C TYR A 128 -7.27 -11.71 10.49
N LYS A 129 -8.56 -11.93 10.80
CA LYS A 129 -9.09 -11.87 12.19
C LYS A 129 -9.35 -13.24 12.80
N THR A 130 -8.93 -14.31 12.16
CA THR A 130 -9.04 -15.70 12.61
C THR A 130 -7.66 -16.38 12.67
N PRO A 131 -7.52 -17.54 13.32
CA PRO A 131 -6.27 -18.29 13.35
C PRO A 131 -5.70 -18.64 11.96
N ARG A 132 -6.49 -18.48 10.92
CA ARG A 132 -6.12 -18.77 9.53
C ARG A 132 -4.99 -17.87 9.01
N GLY A 133 -5.02 -16.58 9.33
CA GLY A 133 -4.01 -15.61 8.85
C GLY A 133 -3.68 -14.53 9.87
N TYR A 134 -4.23 -14.59 11.08
CA TYR A 134 -3.89 -13.63 12.12
C TYR A 134 -2.42 -13.73 12.53
N HIS A 135 -1.76 -12.61 12.59
CA HIS A 135 -0.42 -12.53 13.17
C HIS A 135 -0.25 -11.22 13.95
N LYS A 136 0.25 -11.31 15.18
CA LYS A 136 0.43 -10.14 16.07
C LYS A 136 1.36 -9.06 15.51
N ARG A 137 2.27 -9.41 14.60
CA ARG A 137 3.21 -8.49 13.94
C ARG A 137 2.66 -7.87 12.66
N SER A 138 1.47 -8.29 12.20
CA SER A 138 0.82 -7.71 11.03
C SER A 138 0.13 -6.39 11.40
N GLY A 139 0.91 -5.32 11.53
CA GLY A 139 0.40 -4.01 11.93
C GLY A 139 -0.68 -3.49 10.98
N ASN A 140 -0.54 -3.75 9.67
CA ASN A 140 -1.49 -3.27 8.68
C ASN A 140 -2.88 -3.89 8.82
N SER A 141 -2.97 -5.22 9.02
CA SER A 141 -4.26 -5.89 9.20
C SER A 141 -4.86 -5.72 10.60
N ASN A 142 -4.05 -5.36 11.60
CA ASN A 142 -4.51 -5.13 12.98
C ASN A 142 -4.98 -3.69 13.19
N ASP A 143 -4.07 -2.74 13.24
CA ASP A 143 -4.37 -1.34 13.56
C ASP A 143 -4.29 -0.42 12.34
N GLY A 144 -3.72 -0.90 11.24
CA GLY A 144 -3.43 -0.11 10.06
C GLY A 144 -2.19 0.77 10.23
N TRP A 145 -2.12 1.78 9.40
CA TRP A 145 -1.11 2.84 9.45
C TRP A 145 -1.72 4.17 9.91
N ARG A 146 -0.90 5.18 10.07
CA ARG A 146 -1.36 6.53 10.43
C ARG A 146 -2.17 7.15 9.27
N THR A 147 -3.25 7.87 9.60
CA THR A 147 -4.11 8.54 8.60
C THR A 147 -3.36 9.51 7.71
N THR A 148 -2.23 10.08 8.18
CA THR A 148 -1.36 10.94 7.38
C THR A 148 -0.79 10.25 6.14
N GLY A 149 -0.64 8.92 6.16
CA GLY A 149 -0.25 8.14 4.98
C GLY A 149 -1.33 8.13 3.89
N CYS A 150 -2.59 8.03 4.28
CA CYS A 150 -3.71 8.08 3.34
C CYS A 150 -3.71 9.40 2.54
N GLN A 151 -3.40 10.52 3.19
CA GLN A 151 -3.31 11.82 2.53
C GLN A 151 -2.20 11.85 1.46
N ALA A 152 -1.05 11.27 1.74
CA ALA A 152 0.05 11.20 0.78
C ALA A 152 -0.33 10.37 -0.44
N TYR A 153 -0.94 9.21 -0.25
CA TYR A 153 -1.41 8.36 -1.35
C TYR A 153 -2.49 9.05 -2.19
N ALA A 154 -3.50 9.68 -1.56
CA ALA A 154 -4.59 10.34 -2.27
C ALA A 154 -4.13 11.52 -3.17
N ASN A 155 -2.96 12.09 -2.91
CA ASN A 155 -2.39 13.21 -3.68
C ASN A 155 -1.22 12.81 -4.58
N SER A 156 -0.98 11.51 -4.78
CA SER A 156 0.12 11.02 -5.62
C SER A 156 -0.39 10.27 -6.85
N ARG A 157 0.47 10.14 -7.85
CA ARG A 157 0.30 9.29 -9.03
C ARG A 157 1.56 8.45 -9.22
N PHE A 158 1.85 7.60 -8.25
CA PHE A 158 3.13 6.90 -8.22
C PHE A 158 3.30 5.83 -9.31
N LEU A 159 2.24 5.42 -9.99
CA LEU A 159 2.32 4.51 -11.14
C LEU A 159 2.51 5.22 -12.49
N TYR A 160 2.87 6.51 -12.49
CA TYR A 160 2.88 7.32 -13.71
C TYR A 160 3.84 6.83 -14.78
N TYR A 161 5.02 6.33 -14.41
CA TYR A 161 6.07 5.90 -15.34
C TYR A 161 6.25 4.37 -15.43
N ILE A 162 5.29 3.57 -14.99
CA ILE A 162 5.39 2.11 -15.08
C ILE A 162 5.45 1.57 -16.51
N ASN A 163 4.96 2.33 -17.49
CA ASN A 163 5.09 2.02 -18.91
C ASN A 163 6.52 2.15 -19.45
N GLU A 164 7.44 2.72 -18.68
CA GLU A 164 8.86 2.84 -19.03
C GLU A 164 9.72 1.71 -18.47
N ILE A 165 9.14 0.79 -17.71
CA ILE A 165 9.84 -0.40 -17.19
C ILE A 165 10.37 -1.23 -18.38
N ARG A 166 11.69 -1.49 -18.39
CA ARG A 166 12.36 -2.27 -19.44
C ARG A 166 12.70 -3.71 -19.02
N SER A 167 12.50 -4.03 -17.76
CA SER A 167 12.66 -5.40 -17.23
C SER A 167 11.38 -6.22 -17.41
N ALA A 168 11.47 -7.54 -17.21
CA ALA A 168 10.32 -8.42 -17.31
C ALA A 168 9.27 -8.09 -16.21
N VAL A 169 8.00 -8.01 -16.60
CA VAL A 169 6.87 -7.77 -15.70
C VAL A 169 5.84 -8.89 -15.85
N LEU A 170 5.45 -9.49 -14.73
CA LEU A 170 4.35 -10.42 -14.63
C LEU A 170 3.25 -9.81 -13.76
N ILE A 171 2.04 -9.74 -14.28
CA ILE A 171 0.86 -9.35 -13.52
C ILE A 171 -0.03 -10.58 -13.34
N VAL A 172 -0.34 -10.91 -12.09
CA VAL A 172 -1.25 -11.98 -11.72
C VAL A 172 -2.46 -11.37 -11.02
N HIS A 173 -3.63 -11.53 -11.59
CA HIS A 173 -4.87 -10.97 -11.05
C HIS A 173 -6.02 -11.96 -11.23
N GLY A 174 -7.06 -11.85 -10.38
CA GLY A 174 -8.29 -12.56 -10.57
C GLY A 174 -9.05 -12.05 -11.81
N GLU A 175 -9.83 -12.90 -12.43
CA GLU A 175 -10.64 -12.52 -13.60
C GLU A 175 -11.82 -11.62 -13.22
N LYS A 176 -12.34 -11.77 -11.99
CA LYS A 176 -13.42 -10.96 -11.40
C LYS A 176 -13.22 -10.78 -9.90
#